data_292c50c49e2c1e275faf7415fe785e09
#
_entry.id   292c50c49e2c1e275faf7415fe785e09
#
_cell.length_a   1.000
_cell.length_b   1.000
_cell.length_c   1.000
_cell.angle_alpha   90.00
_cell.angle_beta   90.00
_cell.angle_gamma   90.00
#
_symmetry.space_group_name_H-M   'P 1'
#
loop_
_entity.id
_entity.type
_entity.pdbx_description
1 polymer ?
#
loop_
_entity_poly.entity_id
_entity_poly.type
_entity_poly.pdbx_seq_one_letter_code
_entity_poly.pdbx_strand_id
1 'polypeptide(L)'
;MSGYSIDFDFSGSDTTYLTHSLHPYPAKFPPQLPRTVLKKYGSADMTVLDPFCGSGTTLVEARLLGFNAVGVDVNGLSTLLSKVKATPLTNCEIQEIKEFIKRVEAEQTAWSRKRPNVQVKQIEGLEHWFQHNVAEELTHLLNMISAVEDADEKDFLKIVVSSIIVKVSNQESDTRFAARNKNIPNNYTFQQFVGRAYEYLDRVAEYSKMVPKTGSLSLYNADSRKLDMLASNSTDMVITSPPYANTYDYYLYHKFRKRWLDIDVKFAQYNEIGSRREYSSLKKPATQWTTDLKQCFNEMYRVMKKGGLAFIVIGDSVIKKELIKIDEVICGFMPEVGFEVCNIISSDLAEHSRMFNPTFTQKNKKEHLIILKK
;
A
#
# COMPACT_ATOMS: atom_id res chain seq x y z
N MET A 1 32.00 -12.58 -9.58
CA MET A 1 30.61 -12.61 -9.05
C MET A 1 30.51 -11.47 -8.05
N SER A 2 29.57 -10.54 -8.26
CA SER A 2 29.40 -9.39 -7.38
C SER A 2 29.02 -9.86 -5.97
N GLY A 3 29.63 -9.30 -4.92
CA GLY A 3 29.38 -9.68 -3.53
C GLY A 3 28.01 -9.32 -2.96
N TYR A 4 27.04 -8.93 -3.80
CA TYR A 4 25.69 -8.58 -3.42
C TYR A 4 24.80 -9.83 -3.43
N SER A 5 24.39 -10.30 -2.25
CA SER A 5 23.47 -11.42 -2.07
C SER A 5 22.54 -11.17 -0.92
N ILE A 6 21.31 -11.65 -0.98
CA ILE A 6 20.32 -11.64 0.10
C ILE A 6 19.63 -12.99 0.08
N ASP A 7 19.37 -13.53 1.28
CA ASP A 7 18.41 -14.62 1.41
C ASP A 7 17.02 -14.05 1.07
N PHE A 8 16.38 -14.63 0.08
CA PHE A 8 15.10 -14.18 -0.46
C PHE A 8 13.95 -15.13 -0.09
N ASP A 9 14.25 -16.25 0.56
CA ASP A 9 13.24 -17.16 1.08
C ASP A 9 12.84 -16.75 2.51
N PHE A 10 11.63 -16.21 2.63
CA PHE A 10 11.02 -15.86 3.91
C PHE A 10 9.82 -16.76 4.23
N SER A 11 9.75 -17.96 3.63
CA SER A 11 8.72 -18.96 3.91
C SER A 11 8.69 -19.28 5.40
N GLY A 12 7.50 -19.25 6.00
CA GLY A 12 7.32 -19.50 7.45
C GLY A 12 7.59 -18.30 8.37
N SER A 13 8.04 -17.14 7.84
CA SER A 13 8.22 -15.92 8.63
C SER A 13 6.90 -15.24 8.97
N ASP A 14 6.77 -14.67 10.18
CA ASP A 14 5.64 -13.79 10.51
C ASP A 14 5.76 -12.48 9.72
N THR A 15 4.84 -12.26 8.78
CA THR A 15 4.75 -11.05 7.96
C THR A 15 3.75 -10.03 8.49
N THR A 16 3.18 -10.28 9.69
CA THR A 16 2.03 -9.53 10.23
C THR A 16 2.35 -8.70 11.47
N TYR A 17 3.59 -8.72 11.93
CA TYR A 17 4.01 -8.02 13.14
C TYR A 17 3.85 -6.50 13.04
N LEU A 18 3.70 -5.85 14.19
CA LEU A 18 3.52 -4.42 14.34
C LEU A 18 2.43 -3.86 13.39
N THR A 19 2.77 -2.82 12.65
CA THR A 19 1.82 -2.15 11.74
C THR A 19 1.68 -2.81 10.36
N HIS A 20 2.45 -3.89 10.04
CA HIS A 20 2.41 -4.53 8.71
C HIS A 20 1.06 -5.14 8.36
N SER A 21 0.28 -5.59 9.35
CA SER A 21 -1.05 -6.16 9.16
C SER A 21 -2.19 -5.14 9.17
N LEU A 22 -1.91 -3.86 9.47
CA LEU A 22 -2.94 -2.85 9.37
C LEU A 22 -3.44 -2.75 7.93
N HIS A 23 -4.72 -2.86 7.76
CA HIS A 23 -5.44 -2.74 6.51
C HIS A 23 -5.17 -3.87 5.48
N PRO A 24 -6.22 -4.45 4.86
CA PRO A 24 -6.08 -5.36 3.73
C PRO A 24 -5.47 -4.62 2.52
N TYR A 25 -4.33 -5.11 2.05
CA TYR A 25 -3.65 -4.57 0.87
C TYR A 25 -3.03 -5.72 0.08
N PRO A 26 -3.37 -5.90 -1.21
CA PRO A 26 -2.84 -7.00 -2.01
C PRO A 26 -1.38 -6.77 -2.42
N ALA A 27 -0.69 -7.85 -2.75
CA ALA A 27 0.66 -7.85 -3.35
C ALA A 27 1.72 -7.07 -2.55
N LYS A 28 1.82 -7.36 -1.25
CA LYS A 28 2.93 -6.88 -0.42
C LYS A 28 4.04 -7.92 -0.41
N PHE A 29 5.29 -7.50 -0.58
CA PHE A 29 6.41 -8.37 -0.27
C PHE A 29 6.62 -8.52 1.24
N PRO A 30 7.26 -9.62 1.72
CA PRO A 30 7.53 -9.83 3.14
C PRO A 30 8.36 -8.69 3.74
N PRO A 31 8.00 -8.16 4.94
CA PRO A 31 8.75 -7.08 5.59
C PRO A 31 10.18 -7.47 5.97
N GLN A 32 10.45 -8.76 6.05
CA GLN A 32 11.80 -9.30 6.27
C GLN A 32 12.77 -8.90 5.15
N LEU A 33 12.27 -8.74 3.91
CA LEU A 33 13.11 -8.35 2.78
C LEU A 33 13.74 -6.97 2.98
N PRO A 34 12.94 -5.86 3.10
CA PRO A 34 13.54 -4.54 3.33
C PRO A 34 14.33 -4.50 4.64
N ARG A 35 13.90 -5.19 5.71
CA ARG A 35 14.65 -5.29 6.96
C ARG A 35 16.05 -5.89 6.75
N THR A 36 16.15 -6.98 5.99
CA THR A 36 17.42 -7.65 5.69
C THR A 36 18.32 -6.78 4.82
N VAL A 37 17.76 -6.14 3.78
CA VAL A 37 18.48 -5.20 2.92
C VAL A 37 19.06 -4.05 3.75
N LEU A 38 18.22 -3.40 4.55
CA LEU A 38 18.60 -2.23 5.35
C LEU A 38 19.65 -2.58 6.42
N LYS A 39 19.51 -3.73 7.08
CA LYS A 39 20.52 -4.19 8.06
C LYS A 39 21.87 -4.51 7.41
N LYS A 40 21.87 -5.01 6.18
CA LYS A 40 23.10 -5.44 5.50
C LYS A 40 23.80 -4.31 4.78
N TYR A 41 23.06 -3.40 4.15
CA TYR A 41 23.60 -2.38 3.26
C TYR A 41 23.31 -0.95 3.73
N GLY A 42 22.50 -0.77 4.77
CA GLY A 42 22.20 0.54 5.32
C GLY A 42 23.31 1.09 6.21
N SER A 43 23.44 2.40 6.26
CA SER A 43 24.26 3.13 7.23
C SER A 43 23.46 4.30 7.81
N ALA A 44 23.95 4.85 8.94
CA ALA A 44 23.27 5.95 9.60
C ALA A 44 22.97 7.12 8.62
N ASP A 45 21.87 7.82 8.88
CA ASP A 45 21.40 8.98 8.12
C ASP A 45 21.03 8.76 6.64
N MET A 46 21.05 7.51 6.16
CA MET A 46 20.61 7.20 4.80
C MET A 46 19.15 7.56 4.56
N THR A 47 18.87 8.01 3.33
CA THR A 47 17.53 8.22 2.80
C THR A 47 17.16 7.05 1.91
N VAL A 48 16.12 6.31 2.30
CA VAL A 48 15.56 5.15 1.60
C VAL A 48 14.30 5.59 0.84
N LEU A 49 14.26 5.35 -0.46
CA LEU A 49 13.13 5.66 -1.32
C LEU A 49 12.37 4.38 -1.70
N ASP A 50 11.05 4.42 -1.58
CA ASP A 50 10.12 3.48 -2.20
C ASP A 50 9.18 4.24 -3.14
N PRO A 51 9.47 4.28 -4.47
CA PRO A 51 8.66 5.02 -5.43
C PRO A 51 7.33 4.35 -5.80
N PHE A 52 7.04 3.18 -5.24
CA PHE A 52 5.76 2.47 -5.35
C PHE A 52 5.35 1.95 -3.96
N CYS A 53 5.28 2.85 -2.98
CA CYS A 53 5.27 2.47 -1.58
C CYS A 53 4.04 1.66 -1.13
N GLY A 54 2.95 1.68 -1.88
CA GLY A 54 1.76 0.88 -1.61
C GLY A 54 1.29 0.99 -0.17
N SER A 55 1.37 -0.10 0.57
CA SER A 55 1.00 -0.13 1.99
C SER A 55 2.15 0.23 2.95
N GLY A 56 3.29 0.71 2.46
CA GLY A 56 4.39 1.24 3.27
C GLY A 56 5.33 0.21 3.89
N THR A 57 5.45 -1.00 3.34
CA THR A 57 6.30 -2.06 3.92
C THR A 57 7.75 -1.62 4.09
N THR A 58 8.36 -1.06 3.03
CA THR A 58 9.73 -0.50 3.09
C THR A 58 9.85 0.63 4.10
N LEU A 59 8.85 1.53 4.12
CA LEU A 59 8.88 2.73 4.97
C LEU A 59 8.81 2.38 6.46
N VAL A 60 7.97 1.41 6.83
CA VAL A 60 7.87 0.90 8.21
C VAL A 60 9.22 0.35 8.67
N GLU A 61 9.87 -0.48 7.85
CA GLU A 61 11.17 -1.07 8.21
C GLU A 61 12.29 -0.03 8.25
N ALA A 62 12.30 0.92 7.32
CA ALA A 62 13.26 2.02 7.33
C ALA A 62 13.13 2.86 8.61
N ARG A 63 11.91 3.20 9.01
CA ARG A 63 11.65 3.96 10.24
C ARG A 63 12.03 3.18 11.51
N LEU A 64 11.75 1.88 11.57
CA LEU A 64 12.14 1.00 12.69
C LEU A 64 13.66 0.92 12.87
N LEU A 65 14.42 1.12 11.81
CA LEU A 65 15.88 1.13 11.83
C LEU A 65 16.48 2.54 11.91
N GLY A 66 15.65 3.59 12.04
CA GLY A 66 16.09 4.97 12.20
C GLY A 66 16.52 5.68 10.92
N PHE A 67 16.22 5.14 9.74
CA PHE A 67 16.52 5.75 8.45
C PHE A 67 15.49 6.83 8.07
N ASN A 68 15.91 7.76 7.21
CA ASN A 68 14.98 8.63 6.50
C ASN A 68 14.25 7.82 5.44
N ALA A 69 12.92 7.88 5.45
CA ALA A 69 12.06 7.13 4.56
C ALA A 69 11.29 8.07 3.64
N VAL A 70 11.33 7.82 2.33
CA VAL A 70 10.59 8.57 1.31
C VAL A 70 9.71 7.59 0.55
N GLY A 71 8.40 7.84 0.51
CA GLY A 71 7.43 7.05 -0.21
C GLY A 71 6.68 7.85 -1.25
N VAL A 72 6.47 7.25 -2.43
CA VAL A 72 5.65 7.83 -3.48
C VAL A 72 4.65 6.78 -3.96
N ASP A 73 3.40 7.19 -4.19
CA ASP A 73 2.38 6.34 -4.80
C ASP A 73 1.31 7.20 -5.49
N VAL A 74 0.82 6.77 -6.64
CA VAL A 74 -0.31 7.43 -7.34
C VAL A 74 -1.64 7.27 -6.62
N ASN A 75 -1.75 6.29 -5.71
CA ASN A 75 -2.94 6.03 -4.95
C ASN A 75 -2.90 6.74 -3.60
N GLY A 76 -3.68 7.81 -3.43
CA GLY A 76 -3.74 8.58 -2.18
C GLY A 76 -4.15 7.76 -0.95
N LEU A 77 -4.86 6.63 -1.11
CA LEU A 77 -5.09 5.71 0.00
C LEU A 77 -3.80 4.98 0.42
N SER A 78 -2.94 4.65 -0.53
CA SER A 78 -1.64 4.03 -0.26
C SER A 78 -0.74 4.96 0.57
N THR A 79 -0.65 6.22 0.18
CA THR A 79 0.14 7.21 0.94
C THR A 79 -0.43 7.48 2.32
N LEU A 80 -1.77 7.57 2.46
CA LEU A 80 -2.43 7.69 3.76
C LEU A 80 -2.16 6.46 4.65
N LEU A 81 -2.28 5.26 4.11
CA LEU A 81 -2.00 4.02 4.83
C LEU A 81 -0.53 3.93 5.24
N SER A 82 0.38 4.27 4.34
CA SER A 82 1.82 4.31 4.62
C SER A 82 2.16 5.32 5.72
N LYS A 83 1.51 6.49 5.72
CA LYS A 83 1.64 7.49 6.78
C LYS A 83 1.27 6.90 8.14
N VAL A 84 0.06 6.35 8.27
CA VAL A 84 -0.43 5.79 9.54
C VAL A 84 0.43 4.64 10.05
N LYS A 85 0.95 3.81 9.14
CA LYS A 85 1.78 2.66 9.51
C LYS A 85 3.20 3.04 9.93
N ALA A 86 3.77 4.08 9.34
CA ALA A 86 5.17 4.46 9.53
C ALA A 86 5.36 5.70 10.44
N THR A 87 4.28 6.32 10.93
CA THR A 87 4.31 7.43 11.89
C THR A 87 4.06 6.91 13.31
N PRO A 88 5.00 7.09 14.24
CA PRO A 88 4.75 6.78 15.65
C PRO A 88 3.80 7.81 16.27
N LEU A 89 2.87 7.36 17.10
CA LEU A 89 1.98 8.20 17.89
C LEU A 89 2.57 8.46 19.28
N THR A 90 2.33 9.65 19.81
CA THR A 90 2.62 10.01 21.20
C THR A 90 1.61 9.34 22.16
N ASN A 91 1.96 9.30 23.45
CA ASN A 91 1.02 8.79 24.46
C ASN A 91 -0.26 9.63 24.55
N CYS A 92 -0.19 10.93 24.26
CA CYS A 92 -1.35 11.81 24.24
C CYS A 92 -2.30 11.43 23.12
N GLU A 93 -1.80 11.34 21.88
CA GLU A 93 -2.59 10.91 20.70
C GLU A 93 -3.21 9.53 20.91
N ILE A 94 -2.44 8.57 21.46
CA ILE A 94 -2.97 7.23 21.79
C ILE A 94 -4.13 7.33 22.78
N GLN A 95 -4.05 8.20 23.78
CA GLN A 95 -5.12 8.37 24.76
C GLN A 95 -6.34 9.08 24.14
N GLU A 96 -6.14 10.11 23.33
CA GLU A 96 -7.24 10.81 22.62
C GLU A 96 -7.99 9.87 21.66
N ILE A 97 -7.25 9.03 20.93
CA ILE A 97 -7.86 7.99 20.09
C ILE A 97 -8.68 7.01 20.95
N LYS A 98 -8.19 6.58 22.12
CA LYS A 98 -8.97 5.72 23.03
C LYS A 98 -10.27 6.37 23.48
N GLU A 99 -10.22 7.66 23.86
CA GLU A 99 -11.42 8.39 24.24
C GLU A 99 -12.39 8.56 23.04
N PHE A 100 -11.85 8.74 21.82
CA PHE A 100 -12.69 8.75 20.62
C PHE A 100 -13.40 7.40 20.42
N ILE A 101 -12.69 6.28 20.57
CA ILE A 101 -13.29 4.93 20.44
C ILE A 101 -14.41 4.73 21.47
N LYS A 102 -14.22 5.15 22.73
CA LYS A 102 -15.26 5.10 23.77
C LYS A 102 -16.48 5.95 23.42
N ARG A 103 -16.27 7.12 22.80
CA ARG A 103 -17.40 7.94 22.30
C ARG A 103 -18.19 7.19 21.23
N VAL A 104 -17.50 6.50 20.30
CA VAL A 104 -18.18 5.67 19.29
C VAL A 104 -18.96 4.51 19.92
N GLU A 105 -18.45 3.88 20.98
CA GLU A 105 -19.20 2.85 21.75
C GLU A 105 -20.46 3.42 22.41
N ALA A 106 -20.38 4.62 22.96
CA ALA A 106 -21.56 5.30 23.51
C ALA A 106 -22.58 5.66 22.41
N GLU A 107 -22.12 6.17 21.26
CA GLU A 107 -22.95 6.43 20.08
C GLU A 107 -23.63 5.16 19.56
N GLN A 108 -22.93 4.05 19.47
CA GLN A 108 -23.51 2.74 19.09
C GLN A 108 -24.70 2.37 20.01
N THR A 109 -24.56 2.61 21.30
CA THR A 109 -25.62 2.34 22.30
C THR A 109 -26.80 3.30 22.11
N ALA A 110 -26.53 4.59 21.92
CA ALA A 110 -27.56 5.61 21.67
C ALA A 110 -28.30 5.35 20.35
N TRP A 111 -27.57 4.98 19.28
CA TRP A 111 -28.11 4.63 17.96
C TRP A 111 -29.08 3.45 18.01
N SER A 112 -28.83 2.46 18.87
CA SER A 112 -29.72 1.34 19.09
C SER A 112 -31.07 1.74 19.70
N ARG A 113 -31.08 2.84 20.48
CA ARG A 113 -32.30 3.34 21.16
C ARG A 113 -33.09 4.32 20.28
N LYS A 114 -32.37 5.24 19.64
CA LYS A 114 -32.98 6.27 18.79
C LYS A 114 -31.99 6.67 17.69
N ARG A 115 -32.30 6.35 16.43
CA ARG A 115 -31.49 6.78 15.31
C ARG A 115 -31.61 8.28 15.08
N PRO A 116 -30.50 9.00 15.00
CA PRO A 116 -30.54 10.39 14.55
C PRO A 116 -30.89 10.45 13.05
N ASN A 117 -31.44 11.58 12.62
CA ASN A 117 -31.61 11.84 11.19
C ASN A 117 -30.24 12.25 10.63
N VAL A 118 -29.64 11.37 9.80
CA VAL A 118 -28.34 11.61 9.17
C VAL A 118 -28.54 11.87 7.69
N GLN A 119 -28.06 13.01 7.22
CA GLN A 119 -27.98 13.25 5.79
C GLN A 119 -26.87 12.40 5.19
N VAL A 120 -27.24 11.30 4.55
CA VAL A 120 -26.30 10.33 4.00
C VAL A 120 -25.41 10.98 2.93
N LYS A 121 -24.11 10.71 3.03
CA LYS A 121 -23.11 11.15 2.05
C LYS A 121 -23.45 10.65 0.64
N GLN A 122 -23.49 11.58 -0.31
CA GLN A 122 -23.81 11.26 -1.72
C GLN A 122 -22.59 10.61 -2.42
N ILE A 123 -22.74 9.33 -2.77
CA ILE A 123 -21.74 8.57 -3.52
C ILE A 123 -22.46 7.89 -4.68
N GLU A 124 -21.96 8.05 -5.90
CA GLU A 124 -22.55 7.44 -7.10
C GLU A 124 -22.67 5.91 -6.98
N GLY A 125 -23.88 5.40 -7.17
CA GLY A 125 -24.21 3.97 -7.07
C GLY A 125 -24.14 3.42 -5.65
N LEU A 126 -24.34 4.27 -4.63
CA LEU A 126 -24.26 3.91 -3.23
C LEU A 126 -25.23 2.75 -2.88
N GLU A 127 -26.49 2.81 -3.34
CA GLU A 127 -27.54 1.86 -2.97
C GLU A 127 -27.24 0.43 -3.44
N HIS A 128 -26.49 0.28 -4.51
CA HIS A 128 -26.09 -1.03 -5.01
C HIS A 128 -25.05 -1.70 -4.09
N TRP A 129 -24.17 -0.89 -3.49
CA TRP A 129 -23.01 -1.36 -2.73
C TRP A 129 -23.17 -1.30 -1.23
N PHE A 130 -24.03 -0.42 -0.72
CA PHE A 130 -24.22 -0.20 0.72
C PHE A 130 -25.69 -0.18 1.06
N GLN A 131 -26.06 -0.93 2.08
CA GLN A 131 -27.41 -0.87 2.64
C GLN A 131 -27.59 0.49 3.33
N HIS A 132 -28.83 0.98 3.37
CA HIS A 132 -29.15 2.31 3.89
C HIS A 132 -28.66 2.53 5.32
N ASN A 133 -28.89 1.54 6.21
CA ASN A 133 -28.38 1.58 7.59
C ASN A 133 -26.87 1.71 7.68
N VAL A 134 -26.14 1.01 6.83
CA VAL A 134 -24.65 1.10 6.77
C VAL A 134 -24.20 2.48 6.28
N ALA A 135 -24.89 3.03 5.27
CA ALA A 135 -24.57 4.34 4.73
C ALA A 135 -24.80 5.46 5.78
N GLU A 136 -25.86 5.38 6.59
CA GLU A 136 -26.12 6.28 7.71
C GLU A 136 -25.01 6.15 8.78
N GLU A 137 -24.68 4.92 9.19
CA GLU A 137 -23.67 4.64 10.21
C GLU A 137 -22.27 5.12 9.78
N LEU A 138 -21.87 4.86 8.53
CA LEU A 138 -20.60 5.34 7.98
C LEU A 138 -20.55 6.87 7.90
N THR A 139 -21.65 7.51 7.47
CA THR A 139 -21.73 8.96 7.39
C THR A 139 -21.59 9.59 8.76
N HIS A 140 -22.32 9.06 9.75
CA HIS A 140 -22.25 9.55 11.13
C HIS A 140 -20.82 9.40 11.70
N LEU A 141 -20.23 8.23 11.55
CA LEU A 141 -18.86 7.96 11.98
C LEU A 141 -17.84 8.91 11.35
N LEU A 142 -17.95 9.16 10.05
CA LEU A 142 -17.07 10.10 9.35
C LEU A 142 -17.29 11.55 9.78
N ASN A 143 -18.53 11.95 10.12
CA ASN A 143 -18.81 13.26 10.71
C ASN A 143 -18.14 13.41 12.07
N MET A 144 -18.16 12.38 12.92
CA MET A 144 -17.43 12.38 14.20
C MET A 144 -15.91 12.52 13.97
N ILE A 145 -15.36 11.78 13.01
CA ILE A 145 -13.92 11.82 12.65
C ILE A 145 -13.55 13.20 12.09
N SER A 146 -14.44 13.85 11.34
CA SER A 146 -14.16 15.15 10.73
C SER A 146 -13.92 16.23 11.79
N ALA A 147 -14.53 16.10 12.98
CA ALA A 147 -14.39 16.99 14.13
C ALA A 147 -13.11 16.77 14.96
N VAL A 148 -12.33 15.74 14.68
CA VAL A 148 -11.00 15.54 15.30
C VAL A 148 -10.06 16.59 14.74
N GLU A 149 -9.35 17.31 15.61
CA GLU A 149 -8.45 18.39 15.17
C GLU A 149 -7.07 17.87 14.75
N ASP A 150 -6.49 16.96 15.53
CA ASP A 150 -5.18 16.40 15.24
C ASP A 150 -5.18 15.59 13.93
N ALA A 151 -4.17 15.82 13.10
CA ALA A 151 -4.10 15.26 11.76
C ALA A 151 -3.71 13.76 11.78
N ASP A 152 -2.84 13.34 12.69
CA ASP A 152 -2.38 11.95 12.76
C ASP A 152 -3.44 11.05 13.41
N GLU A 153 -4.15 11.55 14.42
CA GLU A 153 -5.34 10.88 14.98
C GLU A 153 -6.45 10.72 13.93
N LYS A 154 -6.76 11.80 13.21
CA LYS A 154 -7.76 11.79 12.12
C LYS A 154 -7.41 10.79 11.02
N ASP A 155 -6.15 10.74 10.60
CA ASP A 155 -5.68 9.84 9.58
C ASP A 155 -5.71 8.38 10.06
N PHE A 156 -5.34 8.11 11.32
CA PHE A 156 -5.50 6.79 11.94
C PHE A 156 -6.96 6.33 11.90
N LEU A 157 -7.90 7.15 12.36
CA LEU A 157 -9.33 6.84 12.38
C LEU A 157 -9.90 6.61 10.97
N LYS A 158 -9.47 7.39 9.98
CA LYS A 158 -9.81 7.17 8.56
C LYS A 158 -9.33 5.81 8.04
N ILE A 159 -8.12 5.38 8.41
CA ILE A 159 -7.60 4.05 8.02
C ILE A 159 -8.40 2.93 8.69
N VAL A 160 -8.84 3.11 9.93
CA VAL A 160 -9.76 2.16 10.57
C VAL A 160 -11.07 2.04 9.78
N VAL A 161 -11.72 3.17 9.42
CA VAL A 161 -12.92 3.17 8.56
C VAL A 161 -12.62 2.46 7.23
N SER A 162 -11.52 2.82 6.56
CA SER A 162 -11.12 2.21 5.29
C SER A 162 -11.03 0.68 5.37
N SER A 163 -10.50 0.17 6.48
CA SER A 163 -10.28 -1.27 6.67
C SER A 163 -11.57 -2.09 6.75
N ILE A 164 -12.66 -1.48 7.19
CA ILE A 164 -13.96 -2.14 7.35
C ILE A 164 -14.90 -2.01 6.13
N ILE A 165 -14.63 -1.09 5.19
CA ILE A 165 -15.51 -0.77 4.07
C ILE A 165 -16.00 -2.00 3.32
N VAL A 166 -15.11 -2.93 2.96
CA VAL A 166 -15.51 -4.16 2.25
C VAL A 166 -16.37 -5.06 3.13
N LYS A 167 -16.07 -5.13 4.42
CA LYS A 167 -16.81 -5.95 5.38
C LYS A 167 -18.24 -5.47 5.60
N VAL A 168 -18.44 -4.15 5.63
CA VAL A 168 -19.74 -3.50 5.83
C VAL A 168 -20.44 -3.12 4.52
N SER A 169 -19.96 -3.55 3.37
CA SER A 169 -20.57 -3.33 2.06
C SER A 169 -20.98 -4.65 1.41
N ASN A 170 -21.73 -4.55 0.32
CA ASN A 170 -22.05 -5.66 -0.56
C ASN A 170 -20.86 -6.09 -1.45
N GLN A 171 -19.69 -5.42 -1.40
CA GLN A 171 -18.51 -5.87 -2.12
C GLN A 171 -18.07 -7.25 -1.62
N GLU A 172 -17.84 -8.20 -2.53
CA GLU A 172 -17.57 -9.60 -2.19
C GLU A 172 -16.28 -9.76 -1.37
N SER A 173 -15.17 -9.19 -1.84
CA SER A 173 -13.87 -9.25 -1.16
C SER A 173 -12.96 -8.09 -1.56
N ASP A 174 -11.80 -7.98 -0.91
CA ASP A 174 -10.80 -6.95 -1.17
C ASP A 174 -10.15 -7.05 -2.56
N THR A 175 -10.20 -8.22 -3.19
CA THR A 175 -9.61 -8.47 -4.52
C THR A 175 -10.65 -8.79 -5.60
N ARG A 176 -11.93 -8.76 -5.25
CA ARG A 176 -13.02 -9.05 -6.18
C ARG A 176 -14.09 -7.96 -6.10
N PHE A 177 -14.13 -7.13 -7.13
CA PHE A 177 -15.12 -6.07 -7.28
C PHE A 177 -16.42 -6.62 -7.90
N ALA A 178 -17.17 -7.38 -7.08
CA ALA A 178 -18.49 -7.92 -7.40
C ALA A 178 -19.42 -7.67 -6.22
N ALA A 179 -20.71 -7.43 -6.48
CA ALA A 179 -21.70 -7.19 -5.45
C ALA A 179 -22.34 -8.52 -5.01
N ARG A 180 -22.44 -8.70 -3.69
CA ARG A 180 -23.18 -9.78 -3.03
C ARG A 180 -23.96 -9.21 -1.85
N ASN A 181 -25.27 -9.43 -1.81
CA ASN A 181 -26.06 -9.00 -0.66
C ASN A 181 -25.65 -9.77 0.60
N LYS A 182 -25.18 -9.04 1.62
CA LYS A 182 -24.66 -9.61 2.88
C LYS A 182 -25.66 -9.52 4.04
N ASN A 183 -26.82 -8.84 3.87
CA ASN A 183 -27.80 -8.61 4.95
C ASN A 183 -27.15 -8.08 6.25
N ILE A 184 -26.52 -6.93 6.16
CA ILE A 184 -25.73 -6.34 7.26
C ILE A 184 -26.68 -5.76 8.31
N PRO A 185 -26.59 -6.20 9.58
CA PRO A 185 -27.49 -5.73 10.62
C PRO A 185 -27.17 -4.28 11.05
N ASN A 186 -28.14 -3.65 11.70
CA ASN A 186 -27.94 -2.33 12.32
C ASN A 186 -26.82 -2.37 13.36
N ASN A 187 -26.09 -1.26 13.51
CA ASN A 187 -24.94 -1.08 14.41
C ASN A 187 -23.71 -1.93 14.06
N TYR A 188 -23.76 -2.72 13.00
CA TYR A 188 -22.64 -3.57 12.63
C TYR A 188 -21.40 -2.75 12.23
N THR A 189 -21.60 -1.59 11.58
CA THR A 189 -20.51 -0.69 11.20
C THR A 189 -19.76 -0.16 12.42
N PHE A 190 -20.48 0.32 13.43
CA PHE A 190 -19.86 0.79 14.69
C PHE A 190 -19.11 -0.36 15.39
N GLN A 191 -19.74 -1.54 15.48
CA GLN A 191 -19.10 -2.72 16.08
C GLN A 191 -17.79 -3.09 15.37
N GLN A 192 -17.80 -3.10 14.03
CA GLN A 192 -16.59 -3.41 13.25
C GLN A 192 -15.53 -2.33 13.40
N PHE A 193 -15.94 -1.06 13.44
CA PHE A 193 -15.02 0.06 13.67
C PHE A 193 -14.35 -0.05 15.04
N VAL A 194 -15.11 -0.18 16.11
CA VAL A 194 -14.59 -0.26 17.49
C VAL A 194 -13.60 -1.40 17.64
N GLY A 195 -13.97 -2.62 17.24
CA GLY A 195 -13.09 -3.77 17.35
C GLY A 195 -11.79 -3.59 16.55
N ARG A 196 -11.89 -3.02 15.34
CA ARG A 196 -10.73 -2.77 14.50
C ARG A 196 -9.86 -1.60 15.03
N ALA A 197 -10.48 -0.58 15.60
CA ALA A 197 -9.79 0.57 16.15
C ALA A 197 -8.90 0.18 17.34
N TYR A 198 -9.40 -0.61 18.27
CA TYR A 198 -8.58 -1.12 19.39
C TYR A 198 -7.43 -2.00 18.89
N GLU A 199 -7.71 -2.97 17.99
CA GLU A 199 -6.66 -3.84 17.42
C GLU A 199 -5.53 -3.03 16.76
N TYR A 200 -5.91 -2.00 15.97
CA TYR A 200 -4.93 -1.19 15.25
C TYR A 200 -4.15 -0.27 16.20
N LEU A 201 -4.84 0.30 17.19
CA LEU A 201 -4.22 1.17 18.18
C LEU A 201 -3.17 0.44 19.00
N ASP A 202 -3.43 -0.81 19.42
CA ASP A 202 -2.46 -1.62 20.12
C ASP A 202 -1.20 -1.85 19.28
N ARG A 203 -1.35 -2.16 17.98
CA ARG A 203 -0.24 -2.37 17.06
C ARG A 203 0.57 -1.10 16.79
N VAL A 204 -0.12 0.04 16.63
CA VAL A 204 0.56 1.35 16.44
C VAL A 204 1.25 1.77 17.74
N ALA A 205 0.65 1.54 18.91
CA ALA A 205 1.28 1.83 20.19
C ALA A 205 2.54 0.99 20.43
N GLU A 206 2.54 -0.28 20.02
CA GLU A 206 3.73 -1.13 20.06
C GLU A 206 4.81 -0.62 19.09
N TYR A 207 4.43 -0.33 17.85
CA TYR A 207 5.33 0.27 16.86
C TYR A 207 5.96 1.56 17.36
N SER A 208 5.17 2.48 17.96
CA SER A 208 5.62 3.77 18.45
C SER A 208 6.70 3.66 19.53
N LYS A 209 6.65 2.60 20.34
CA LYS A 209 7.68 2.32 21.36
C LYS A 209 9.01 1.86 20.75
N MET A 210 8.98 1.29 19.54
CA MET A 210 10.14 0.69 18.88
C MET A 210 10.83 1.63 17.91
N VAL A 211 10.11 2.64 17.37
CA VAL A 211 10.68 3.57 16.39
C VAL A 211 11.68 4.51 17.07
N PRO A 212 12.93 4.57 16.60
CA PRO A 212 13.89 5.56 17.07
C PRO A 212 13.43 7.00 16.79
N LYS A 213 13.89 7.95 17.61
CA LYS A 213 13.64 9.38 17.36
C LYS A 213 14.36 9.93 16.13
N THR A 214 15.34 9.17 15.61
CA THR A 214 16.09 9.49 14.40
C THR A 214 15.29 9.13 13.13
N GLY A 215 15.72 9.70 12.01
CA GLY A 215 15.11 9.53 10.71
C GLY A 215 13.80 10.32 10.56
N SER A 216 13.36 10.45 9.34
CA SER A 216 12.16 11.20 8.94
C SER A 216 11.26 10.35 8.03
N LEU A 217 10.03 10.80 7.84
CA LEU A 217 9.11 10.22 6.86
C LEU A 217 8.61 11.32 5.94
N SER A 218 8.77 11.14 4.63
CA SER A 218 8.20 12.00 3.60
C SER A 218 7.35 11.18 2.64
N LEU A 219 6.12 11.63 2.37
CA LEU A 219 5.18 10.91 1.53
C LEU A 219 4.59 11.83 0.47
N TYR A 220 4.50 11.33 -0.76
CA TYR A 220 3.99 12.08 -1.89
C TYR A 220 2.95 11.26 -2.65
N ASN A 221 1.76 11.82 -2.81
CA ASN A 221 0.77 11.27 -3.73
C ASN A 221 1.08 11.79 -5.15
N ALA A 222 1.93 11.07 -5.86
CA ALA A 222 2.50 11.50 -7.14
C ALA A 222 2.79 10.32 -8.08
N ASP A 223 3.11 10.64 -9.32
CA ASP A 223 3.47 9.67 -10.35
C ASP A 223 4.99 9.44 -10.36
N SER A 224 5.40 8.19 -10.20
CA SER A 224 6.82 7.80 -10.15
C SER A 224 7.57 7.92 -11.47
N ARG A 225 6.86 8.22 -12.57
CA ARG A 225 7.46 8.64 -13.83
C ARG A 225 8.00 10.07 -13.79
N LYS A 226 7.66 10.85 -12.73
CA LYS A 226 8.08 12.24 -12.48
C LYS A 226 8.26 12.46 -10.99
N LEU A 227 9.49 12.31 -10.51
CA LEU A 227 9.83 12.55 -9.11
C LEU A 227 10.35 13.99 -8.90
N ASP A 228 9.65 14.98 -9.47
CA ASP A 228 10.04 16.39 -9.45
C ASP A 228 10.19 16.97 -8.04
N MET A 229 9.50 16.34 -7.04
CA MET A 229 9.60 16.70 -5.63
C MET A 229 10.93 16.27 -4.99
N LEU A 230 11.73 15.44 -5.67
CA LEU A 230 13.01 14.94 -5.19
C LEU A 230 14.17 15.51 -6.03
N ALA A 231 15.15 16.11 -5.36
CA ALA A 231 16.35 16.60 -6.02
C ALA A 231 17.18 15.44 -6.59
N SER A 232 17.94 15.70 -7.65
CA SER A 232 18.92 14.73 -8.17
C SER A 232 19.96 14.39 -7.09
N ASN A 233 20.35 13.13 -7.01
CA ASN A 233 21.33 12.61 -6.03
C ASN A 233 20.93 12.90 -4.56
N SER A 234 19.65 12.80 -4.22
CA SER A 234 19.11 13.04 -2.87
C SER A 234 18.83 11.76 -2.07
N THR A 235 18.77 10.60 -2.70
CA THR A 235 18.46 9.32 -2.04
C THR A 235 19.64 8.36 -2.10
N ASP A 236 19.83 7.57 -1.04
CA ASP A 236 20.96 6.67 -0.90
C ASP A 236 20.63 5.26 -1.39
N MET A 237 19.40 4.84 -1.19
CA MET A 237 18.94 3.49 -1.50
C MET A 237 17.51 3.50 -2.02
N VAL A 238 17.20 2.60 -2.96
CA VAL A 238 15.82 2.30 -3.38
C VAL A 238 15.49 0.86 -2.98
N ILE A 239 14.33 0.65 -2.35
CA ILE A 239 13.76 -0.69 -2.09
C ILE A 239 12.29 -0.64 -2.48
N THR A 240 11.89 -1.36 -3.52
CA THR A 240 10.55 -1.22 -4.07
C THR A 240 10.07 -2.45 -4.83
N SER A 241 8.74 -2.53 -5.01
CA SER A 241 8.11 -3.48 -5.92
C SER A 241 7.26 -2.71 -6.94
N PRO A 242 7.77 -2.50 -8.15
CA PRO A 242 7.02 -1.85 -9.22
C PRO A 242 5.73 -2.59 -9.58
N PRO A 243 4.72 -1.93 -10.16
CA PRO A 243 3.47 -2.57 -10.53
C PRO A 243 3.68 -3.65 -11.59
N TYR A 244 3.10 -4.84 -11.34
CA TYR A 244 3.18 -6.00 -12.24
C TYR A 244 2.17 -5.83 -13.37
N ALA A 245 2.60 -6.04 -14.62
CA ALA A 245 1.74 -5.90 -15.77
C ALA A 245 0.54 -6.85 -15.71
N ASN A 246 -0.67 -6.33 -16.00
CA ASN A 246 -1.91 -7.10 -16.11
C ASN A 246 -2.31 -7.90 -14.86
N THR A 247 -1.86 -7.47 -13.67
CA THR A 247 -2.07 -8.24 -12.44
C THR A 247 -3.19 -7.68 -11.58
N TYR A 248 -3.20 -6.39 -11.31
CA TYR A 248 -4.14 -5.74 -10.40
C TYR A 248 -4.72 -4.44 -10.99
N ASP A 249 -5.92 -4.10 -10.52
CA ASP A 249 -6.57 -2.79 -10.70
C ASP A 249 -6.75 -2.17 -9.31
N TYR A 250 -5.67 -1.64 -8.72
CA TYR A 250 -5.69 -1.09 -7.35
C TYR A 250 -6.71 0.04 -7.20
N TYR A 251 -6.85 0.91 -8.22
CA TYR A 251 -7.84 1.98 -8.21
C TYR A 251 -9.26 1.42 -8.03
N LEU A 252 -9.58 0.26 -8.61
CA LEU A 252 -10.89 -0.37 -8.56
C LEU A 252 -11.15 -1.01 -7.20
N TYR A 253 -10.19 -1.78 -6.67
CA TYR A 253 -10.31 -2.44 -5.37
C TYR A 253 -10.46 -1.46 -4.21
N HIS A 254 -9.86 -0.27 -4.34
CA HIS A 254 -9.92 0.78 -3.33
C HIS A 254 -10.96 1.87 -3.63
N LYS A 255 -11.77 1.74 -4.69
CA LYS A 255 -12.70 2.77 -5.16
C LYS A 255 -13.64 3.27 -4.06
N PHE A 256 -14.31 2.38 -3.32
CA PHE A 256 -15.24 2.77 -2.28
C PHE A 256 -14.55 3.33 -1.05
N ARG A 257 -13.40 2.78 -0.65
CA ARG A 257 -12.57 3.34 0.41
C ARG A 257 -12.23 4.80 0.12
N LYS A 258 -11.75 5.07 -1.08
CA LYS A 258 -11.40 6.42 -1.52
C LYS A 258 -12.62 7.35 -1.57
N ARG A 259 -13.76 6.90 -2.08
CA ARG A 259 -14.99 7.69 -2.15
C ARG A 259 -15.53 8.06 -0.76
N TRP A 260 -15.51 7.13 0.19
CA TRP A 260 -15.91 7.40 1.57
C TRP A 260 -14.97 8.40 2.28
N LEU A 261 -13.68 8.33 1.97
CA LEU A 261 -12.65 9.17 2.59
C LEU A 261 -12.33 10.47 1.82
N ASP A 262 -13.08 10.81 0.76
CA ASP A 262 -12.84 11.98 -0.10
C ASP A 262 -11.44 12.00 -0.75
N ILE A 263 -10.89 10.82 -1.04
CA ILE A 263 -9.62 10.68 -1.74
C ILE A 263 -9.87 10.62 -3.26
N ASP A 264 -9.09 11.34 -4.04
CA ASP A 264 -9.23 11.35 -5.50
C ASP A 264 -9.08 9.95 -6.10
N VAL A 265 -10.14 9.51 -6.79
CA VAL A 265 -10.16 8.22 -7.49
C VAL A 265 -9.52 8.36 -8.87
N LYS A 266 -9.69 9.53 -9.54
CA LYS A 266 -9.33 9.71 -10.93
C LYS A 266 -7.83 9.74 -11.13
N PHE A 267 -7.09 10.43 -10.26
CA PHE A 267 -5.63 10.52 -10.36
C PHE A 267 -4.98 9.13 -10.42
N ALA A 268 -5.32 8.25 -9.46
CA ALA A 268 -4.83 6.87 -9.49
C ALA A 268 -5.31 6.10 -10.74
N GLN A 269 -6.57 6.25 -11.14
CA GLN A 269 -7.13 5.55 -12.29
C GLN A 269 -6.43 5.88 -13.61
N TYR A 270 -5.97 7.13 -13.78
CA TYR A 270 -5.31 7.57 -15.01
C TYR A 270 -3.80 7.30 -15.02
N ASN A 271 -3.18 7.27 -13.84
CA ASN A 271 -1.73 7.16 -13.70
C ASN A 271 -1.24 5.78 -13.23
N GLU A 272 -2.15 4.85 -12.92
CA GLU A 272 -1.79 3.47 -12.57
C GLU A 272 -1.11 2.79 -13.75
N ILE A 273 0.09 2.23 -13.53
CA ILE A 273 0.90 1.56 -14.54
C ILE A 273 0.55 0.08 -14.56
N GLY A 274 0.34 -0.50 -15.74
CA GLY A 274 0.18 -1.94 -15.92
C GLY A 274 -1.14 -2.52 -15.41
N SER A 275 -2.17 -1.70 -15.18
CA SER A 275 -3.48 -2.17 -14.75
C SER A 275 -4.12 -3.13 -15.78
N ARG A 276 -4.99 -4.03 -15.32
CA ARG A 276 -5.75 -4.92 -16.22
C ARG A 276 -6.58 -4.13 -17.23
N ARG A 277 -7.12 -2.99 -16.81
CA ARG A 277 -7.91 -2.09 -17.66
C ARG A 277 -7.11 -1.64 -18.89
N GLU A 278 -5.81 -1.38 -18.75
CA GLU A 278 -4.96 -0.97 -19.87
C GLU A 278 -4.97 -1.99 -21.00
N TYR A 279 -4.95 -3.29 -20.67
CA TYR A 279 -4.91 -4.36 -21.66
C TYR A 279 -6.28 -4.85 -22.09
N SER A 280 -7.26 -4.92 -21.17
CA SER A 280 -8.60 -5.44 -21.44
C SER A 280 -9.49 -4.41 -22.14
N SER A 281 -9.62 -3.20 -21.60
CA SER A 281 -10.56 -2.17 -22.05
C SER A 281 -9.91 -1.14 -22.96
N LEU A 282 -8.72 -0.64 -22.61
CA LEU A 282 -8.00 0.38 -23.38
C LEU A 282 -7.14 -0.21 -24.51
N LYS A 283 -6.97 -1.56 -24.53
CA LYS A 283 -6.24 -2.31 -25.55
C LYS A 283 -4.82 -1.78 -25.81
N LYS A 284 -4.18 -1.22 -24.78
CA LYS A 284 -2.80 -0.73 -24.90
C LYS A 284 -1.83 -1.86 -25.30
N PRO A 285 -0.76 -1.56 -26.02
CA PRO A 285 0.27 -2.55 -26.35
C PRO A 285 1.03 -2.96 -25.08
N ALA A 286 1.55 -4.20 -25.05
CA ALA A 286 2.37 -4.70 -23.93
C ALA A 286 3.61 -3.83 -23.68
N THR A 287 4.15 -3.21 -24.74
CA THR A 287 5.28 -2.27 -24.68
C THR A 287 5.02 -1.00 -23.89
N GLN A 288 3.75 -0.61 -23.69
CA GLN A 288 3.43 0.58 -22.89
C GLN A 288 3.93 0.46 -21.45
N TRP A 289 3.71 -0.70 -20.82
CA TRP A 289 4.19 -0.95 -19.47
C TRP A 289 5.73 -0.84 -19.36
N THR A 290 6.45 -1.42 -20.33
CA THR A 290 7.92 -1.32 -20.39
C THR A 290 8.37 0.14 -20.53
N THR A 291 7.69 0.92 -21.37
CA THR A 291 7.97 2.35 -21.55
C THR A 291 7.74 3.13 -20.26
N ASP A 292 6.61 2.90 -19.58
CA ASP A 292 6.28 3.55 -18.32
C ASP A 292 7.28 3.17 -17.21
N LEU A 293 7.64 1.89 -17.10
CA LEU A 293 8.66 1.46 -16.14
C LEU A 293 10.03 2.08 -16.43
N LYS A 294 10.44 2.14 -17.69
CA LYS A 294 11.72 2.77 -18.05
C LYS A 294 11.78 4.24 -17.62
N GLN A 295 10.66 4.97 -17.74
CA GLN A 295 10.57 6.34 -17.21
C GLN A 295 10.76 6.37 -15.69
N CYS A 296 10.12 5.46 -14.95
CA CYS A 296 10.29 5.37 -13.51
C CYS A 296 11.74 5.04 -13.13
N PHE A 297 12.39 4.13 -13.84
CA PHE A 297 13.80 3.79 -13.59
C PHE A 297 14.75 4.95 -13.93
N ASN A 298 14.46 5.76 -14.95
CA ASN A 298 15.21 6.99 -15.23
C ASN A 298 15.13 7.98 -14.06
N GLU A 299 13.93 8.14 -13.48
CA GLU A 299 13.76 9.01 -12.31
C GLU A 299 14.43 8.42 -11.05
N MET A 300 14.31 7.12 -10.80
CA MET A 300 15.08 6.46 -9.74
C MET A 300 16.58 6.69 -9.91
N TYR A 301 17.11 6.53 -11.13
CA TYR A 301 18.51 6.81 -11.41
C TYR A 301 18.87 8.28 -11.13
N ARG A 302 18.05 9.22 -11.59
CA ARG A 302 18.27 10.66 -11.37
C ARG A 302 18.38 11.00 -9.88
N VAL A 303 17.42 10.51 -9.06
CA VAL A 303 17.35 10.87 -7.64
C VAL A 303 18.32 10.12 -6.75
N MET A 304 18.81 8.96 -7.16
CA MET A 304 19.82 8.21 -6.39
C MET A 304 21.17 8.86 -6.43
N LYS A 305 21.92 8.77 -5.35
CA LYS A 305 23.34 9.16 -5.24
C LYS A 305 24.22 8.15 -6.00
N LYS A 306 25.37 8.62 -6.48
CA LYS A 306 26.37 7.74 -7.10
C LYS A 306 26.85 6.68 -6.11
N GLY A 307 26.91 5.42 -6.55
CA GLY A 307 27.22 4.25 -5.72
C GLY A 307 26.03 3.71 -4.92
N GLY A 308 24.88 4.35 -4.98
CA GLY A 308 23.63 3.87 -4.36
C GLY A 308 23.14 2.55 -4.95
N LEU A 309 22.42 1.76 -4.14
CA LEU A 309 21.87 0.47 -4.53
C LEU A 309 20.35 0.54 -4.65
N ALA A 310 19.80 -0.12 -5.67
CA ALA A 310 18.36 -0.34 -5.80
C ALA A 310 18.04 -1.84 -5.75
N PHE A 311 17.07 -2.18 -4.92
CA PHE A 311 16.54 -3.52 -4.72
C PHE A 311 15.11 -3.57 -5.25
N ILE A 312 14.91 -4.27 -6.37
CA ILE A 312 13.67 -4.29 -7.11
C ILE A 312 13.05 -5.68 -7.00
N VAL A 313 11.89 -5.78 -6.32
CA VAL A 313 11.12 -7.03 -6.23
C VAL A 313 10.06 -7.03 -7.31
N ILE A 314 10.09 -8.00 -8.19
CA ILE A 314 9.12 -8.08 -9.27
C ILE A 314 8.91 -9.51 -9.75
N GLY A 315 7.65 -9.86 -10.05
CA GLY A 315 7.31 -11.19 -10.55
C GLY A 315 6.98 -11.22 -12.02
N ASP A 316 7.16 -12.38 -12.64
CA ASP A 316 6.76 -12.65 -14.00
C ASP A 316 5.27 -12.37 -14.22
N SER A 317 4.94 -11.84 -15.38
CA SER A 317 3.57 -11.46 -15.76
C SER A 317 3.06 -12.29 -16.94
N VAL A 318 1.73 -12.37 -17.07
CA VAL A 318 1.09 -12.97 -18.25
C VAL A 318 0.25 -11.91 -18.95
N ILE A 319 0.61 -11.60 -20.20
CA ILE A 319 -0.15 -10.68 -21.06
C ILE A 319 -0.61 -11.46 -22.29
N LYS A 320 -1.92 -11.44 -22.59
CA LYS A 320 -2.50 -12.15 -23.75
C LYS A 320 -2.12 -13.65 -23.84
N LYS A 321 -2.02 -14.31 -22.68
CA LYS A 321 -1.61 -15.73 -22.51
C LYS A 321 -0.12 -16.00 -22.75
N GLU A 322 0.70 -15.01 -22.97
CA GLU A 322 2.15 -15.13 -23.10
C GLU A 322 2.83 -14.79 -21.79
N LEU A 323 3.78 -15.63 -21.37
CA LEU A 323 4.63 -15.37 -20.21
C LEU A 323 5.66 -14.29 -20.57
N ILE A 324 5.68 -13.23 -19.80
CA ILE A 324 6.67 -12.18 -19.89
C ILE A 324 7.68 -12.38 -18.77
N LYS A 325 8.90 -12.68 -19.11
CA LYS A 325 10.03 -12.79 -18.18
C LYS A 325 10.51 -11.40 -17.83
N ILE A 326 10.11 -10.95 -16.66
CA ILE A 326 10.27 -9.55 -16.27
C ILE A 326 11.72 -9.20 -15.96
N ASP A 327 12.50 -10.12 -15.43
CA ASP A 327 13.94 -9.96 -15.24
C ASP A 327 14.67 -9.66 -16.55
N GLU A 328 14.36 -10.41 -17.61
CA GLU A 328 14.95 -10.19 -18.94
C GLU A 328 14.55 -8.82 -19.51
N VAL A 329 13.26 -8.42 -19.36
CA VAL A 329 12.76 -7.12 -19.85
C VAL A 329 13.42 -5.96 -19.12
N ILE A 330 13.46 -5.99 -17.77
CA ILE A 330 14.05 -4.92 -16.98
C ILE A 330 15.55 -4.82 -17.26
N CYS A 331 16.28 -5.92 -17.16
CA CYS A 331 17.72 -5.91 -17.41
C CYS A 331 18.07 -5.47 -18.82
N GLY A 332 17.20 -5.73 -19.80
CA GLY A 332 17.41 -5.34 -21.19
C GLY A 332 17.51 -3.83 -21.41
N PHE A 333 16.81 -3.01 -20.63
CA PHE A 333 16.86 -1.54 -20.75
C PHE A 333 17.71 -0.85 -19.68
N MET A 334 18.28 -1.57 -18.70
CA MET A 334 19.11 -0.98 -17.64
C MET A 334 20.36 -0.26 -18.18
N PRO A 335 21.08 -0.76 -19.21
CA PRO A 335 22.21 -0.05 -19.78
C PRO A 335 21.85 1.34 -20.34
N GLU A 336 20.64 1.48 -20.91
CA GLU A 336 20.16 2.76 -21.44
C GLU A 336 19.78 3.74 -20.34
N VAL A 337 19.32 3.24 -19.17
CA VAL A 337 19.03 4.06 -17.97
C VAL A 337 20.33 4.49 -17.27
N GLY A 338 21.35 3.62 -17.32
CA GLY A 338 22.66 3.85 -16.70
C GLY A 338 22.93 3.01 -15.44
N PHE A 339 22.01 2.14 -15.02
CA PHE A 339 22.25 1.21 -13.92
C PHE A 339 23.13 0.02 -14.32
N GLU A 340 24.05 -0.35 -13.42
CA GLU A 340 24.73 -1.63 -13.45
C GLU A 340 23.83 -2.71 -12.80
N VAL A 341 23.59 -3.82 -13.48
CA VAL A 341 22.92 -5.00 -12.92
C VAL A 341 23.95 -5.81 -12.13
N CYS A 342 23.89 -5.73 -10.80
CA CYS A 342 24.85 -6.41 -9.92
C CYS A 342 24.51 -7.87 -9.68
N ASN A 343 23.23 -8.20 -9.49
CA ASN A 343 22.76 -9.56 -9.25
C ASN A 343 21.25 -9.70 -9.52
N ILE A 344 20.82 -10.93 -9.81
CA ILE A 344 19.42 -11.33 -9.92
C ILE A 344 19.24 -12.60 -9.12
N ILE A 345 18.36 -12.56 -8.11
CA ILE A 345 17.99 -13.70 -7.29
C ILE A 345 16.54 -14.05 -7.62
N SER A 346 16.29 -15.29 -8.04
CA SER A 346 14.95 -15.72 -8.47
C SER A 346 14.46 -16.85 -7.60
N SER A 347 13.19 -16.81 -7.21
CA SER A 347 12.49 -17.92 -6.56
C SER A 347 11.24 -18.29 -7.35
N ASP A 348 10.84 -19.57 -7.30
CA ASP A 348 9.57 -19.98 -7.87
C ASP A 348 8.41 -19.36 -7.08
N LEU A 349 7.46 -18.74 -7.76
CA LEU A 349 6.21 -18.31 -7.13
C LEU A 349 5.48 -19.56 -6.64
N ALA A 350 5.51 -19.79 -5.32
CA ALA A 350 4.92 -20.97 -4.72
C ALA A 350 3.46 -21.13 -5.14
N GLU A 351 3.05 -22.34 -5.51
CA GLU A 351 1.67 -22.68 -5.93
C GLU A 351 0.63 -22.31 -4.86
N HIS A 352 1.05 -22.09 -3.62
CA HIS A 352 0.24 -21.70 -2.49
C HIS A 352 0.16 -20.19 -2.23
N SER A 353 0.83 -19.36 -3.05
CA SER A 353 0.69 -17.92 -2.96
C SER A 353 -0.77 -17.51 -3.23
N ARG A 354 -1.37 -16.65 -2.36
CA ARG A 354 -2.70 -16.07 -2.62
C ARG A 354 -2.76 -15.24 -3.91
N MET A 355 -1.62 -14.95 -4.51
CA MET A 355 -1.47 -14.33 -5.83
C MET A 355 -1.69 -15.34 -6.97
N PHE A 356 -1.75 -16.63 -6.65
CA PHE A 356 -1.92 -17.71 -7.61
C PHE A 356 -3.39 -17.89 -7.95
N ASN A 357 -3.85 -17.29 -9.05
CA ASN A 357 -5.17 -17.58 -9.60
C ASN A 357 -5.02 -18.68 -10.66
N PRO A 358 -5.60 -19.89 -10.46
CA PRO A 358 -5.50 -21.00 -11.39
C PRO A 358 -5.91 -20.67 -12.84
N THR A 359 -6.81 -19.70 -13.00
CA THR A 359 -7.33 -19.28 -14.32
C THR A 359 -6.31 -18.47 -15.14
N PHE A 360 -5.28 -17.93 -14.51
CA PHE A 360 -4.23 -17.08 -15.12
C PHE A 360 -2.82 -17.65 -14.91
N THR A 361 -2.71 -18.90 -14.48
CA THR A 361 -1.44 -19.52 -14.16
C THR A 361 -0.86 -20.25 -15.37
N GLN A 362 0.23 -19.71 -15.88
CA GLN A 362 1.23 -20.57 -16.53
C GLN A 362 2.14 -21.14 -15.44
N LYS A 363 2.49 -22.44 -15.54
CA LYS A 363 3.54 -23.06 -14.73
C LYS A 363 4.85 -22.32 -15.01
N ASN A 364 5.72 -22.20 -13.98
CA ASN A 364 7.05 -21.60 -14.03
C ASN A 364 7.14 -20.06 -13.94
N LYS A 365 6.18 -19.39 -13.31
CA LYS A 365 6.37 -17.99 -12.90
C LYS A 365 7.38 -17.88 -11.77
N LYS A 366 8.26 -16.92 -11.87
CA LYS A 366 9.23 -16.58 -10.83
C LYS A 366 8.99 -15.20 -10.26
N GLU A 367 9.43 -15.01 -9.05
CA GLU A 367 9.63 -13.71 -8.45
C GLU A 367 11.14 -13.44 -8.38
N HIS A 368 11.52 -12.22 -8.68
CA HIS A 368 12.92 -11.82 -8.83
C HIS A 368 13.22 -10.68 -7.87
N LEU A 369 14.38 -10.76 -7.23
CA LEU A 369 15.05 -9.62 -6.60
C LEU A 369 16.20 -9.19 -7.50
N ILE A 370 16.04 -8.06 -8.17
CA ILE A 370 17.05 -7.46 -9.04
C ILE A 370 17.82 -6.42 -8.24
N ILE A 371 19.14 -6.56 -8.16
CA ILE A 371 20.03 -5.63 -7.46
C ILE A 371 20.75 -4.79 -8.49
N LEU A 372 20.52 -3.47 -8.43
CA LEU A 372 21.08 -2.49 -9.35
C LEU A 372 22.00 -1.53 -8.58
N LYS A 373 22.99 -0.96 -9.28
CA LYS A 373 23.90 0.07 -8.74
C LYS A 373 23.95 1.25 -9.69
N LYS A 374 23.90 2.47 -9.13
CA LYS A 374 24.14 3.72 -9.85
C LYS A 374 25.62 4.06 -9.93
#